data_9a78860c3d8dd8e34b79018ca60a8417
#
_entry.id   9a78860c3d8dd8e34b79018ca60a8417
#
_cell.length_a   1.000
_cell.length_b   1.000
_cell.length_c   1.000
_cell.angle_alpha   90.00
_cell.angle_beta   90.00
_cell.angle_gamma   90.00
#
_symmetry.space_group_name_H-M   'P 1'
#
loop_
_entity.id
_entity.type
_entity.pdbx_description
1 polymer ?
#
loop_
_entity_poly.entity_id
_entity_poly.type
_entity_poly.pdbx_seq_one_letter_code
_entity_poly.pdbx_strand_id
1 'polypeptide(L)'
;MLYEEFNEFWDVARKRNIIFFYVGYFSQHVVSAISETIKARLDTAGAAGPTRRRIFSSFIEMSQNIMHYSADSLTPGAQHDQQMRRGSFCIGTRGDSFFLLCANPVSTENVAQIRARLEPLHTMTMEEIRLAYKKALREEAPADSKGAGLGFLTMARDASEPLEFEFVQDPQEPDHTIFCIKAII
;
A
#
# COMPACT_ATOMS: atom_id res chain seq x y z
N MET A 1 1.50 -33.64 6.01
CA MET A 1 2.26 -33.30 4.78
C MET A 1 1.62 -32.13 4.08
N LEU A 2 0.77 -32.27 3.06
CA LEU A 2 0.13 -31.11 2.39
C LEU A 2 -0.70 -30.23 3.34
N TYR A 3 -1.43 -30.86 4.25
CA TYR A 3 -2.24 -30.13 5.25
C TYR A 3 -1.37 -29.38 6.27
N GLU A 4 -0.23 -29.92 6.67
CA GLU A 4 0.67 -29.29 7.64
C GLU A 4 1.29 -28.02 7.08
N GLU A 5 1.77 -28.04 5.82
CA GLU A 5 2.30 -26.87 5.12
C GLU A 5 1.25 -25.77 4.99
N PHE A 6 0.01 -26.14 4.60
CA PHE A 6 -1.10 -25.19 4.49
C PHE A 6 -1.56 -24.69 5.86
N ASN A 7 -1.54 -25.54 6.89
CA ASN A 7 -2.01 -25.17 8.21
C ASN A 7 -1.12 -24.13 8.88
N GLU A 8 0.20 -24.20 8.69
CA GLU A 8 1.11 -23.16 9.17
C GLU A 8 0.76 -21.77 8.60
N PHE A 9 0.46 -21.70 7.31
CA PHE A 9 0.07 -20.47 6.65
C PHE A 9 -1.28 -19.95 7.18
N TRP A 10 -2.26 -20.82 7.33
CA TRP A 10 -3.57 -20.46 7.87
C TRP A 10 -3.49 -20.05 9.34
N ASP A 11 -2.64 -20.69 10.12
CA ASP A 11 -2.44 -20.32 11.52
C ASP A 11 -1.82 -18.94 11.68
N VAL A 12 -0.86 -18.59 10.85
CA VAL A 12 -0.31 -17.22 10.81
C VAL A 12 -1.40 -16.22 10.44
N ALA A 13 -2.18 -16.49 9.39
CA ALA A 13 -3.26 -15.61 8.95
C ALA A 13 -4.31 -15.43 10.06
N ARG A 14 -4.73 -16.50 10.70
CA ARG A 14 -5.70 -16.46 11.83
C ARG A 14 -5.16 -15.71 13.04
N LYS A 15 -3.93 -16.02 13.49
CA LYS A 15 -3.29 -15.36 14.64
C LYS A 15 -3.08 -13.86 14.42
N ARG A 16 -2.90 -13.44 13.18
CA ARG A 16 -2.74 -12.05 12.78
C ARG A 16 -4.05 -11.36 12.41
N ASN A 17 -5.18 -12.06 12.50
CA ASN A 17 -6.50 -11.56 12.06
C ASN A 17 -6.50 -11.02 10.63
N ILE A 18 -5.79 -11.68 9.72
CA ILE A 18 -5.73 -11.31 8.31
C ILE A 18 -7.05 -11.69 7.64
N ILE A 19 -7.71 -10.71 7.03
CA ILE A 19 -8.95 -10.89 6.28
C ILE A 19 -8.75 -10.97 4.77
N PHE A 20 -7.65 -10.39 4.28
CA PHE A 20 -7.25 -10.47 2.88
C PHE A 20 -5.73 -10.37 2.76
N PHE A 21 -5.14 -11.20 1.90
CA PHE A 21 -3.72 -11.16 1.58
C PHE A 21 -3.51 -11.53 0.11
N TYR A 22 -2.71 -10.73 -0.57
CA TYR A 22 -2.31 -10.97 -1.95
C TYR A 22 -0.81 -10.75 -2.11
N VAL A 23 -0.14 -11.66 -2.78
CA VAL A 23 1.24 -11.55 -3.22
C VAL A 23 1.29 -11.89 -4.69
N GLY A 24 1.87 -11.04 -5.50
CA GLY A 24 1.97 -11.27 -6.94
C GLY A 24 2.17 -9.98 -7.71
N TYR A 25 1.85 -10.02 -8.98
CA TYR A 25 1.97 -8.88 -9.87
C TYR A 25 0.69 -8.06 -9.90
N PHE A 26 0.83 -6.77 -9.64
CA PHE A 26 -0.24 -5.77 -9.69
C PHE A 26 -0.34 -5.19 -11.11
N SER A 27 -1.56 -5.13 -11.62
CA SER A 27 -1.96 -4.41 -12.82
C SER A 27 -3.31 -3.76 -12.54
N GLN A 28 -3.79 -2.87 -13.41
CA GLN A 28 -5.11 -2.25 -13.27
C GLN A 28 -6.24 -3.30 -13.17
N HIS A 29 -6.15 -4.39 -13.94
CA HIS A 29 -7.13 -5.48 -13.87
C HIS A 29 -7.11 -6.21 -12.54
N VAL A 30 -5.91 -6.52 -12.02
CA VAL A 30 -5.73 -7.17 -10.72
C VAL A 30 -6.26 -6.26 -9.60
N VAL A 31 -5.90 -4.97 -9.62
CA VAL A 31 -6.38 -3.99 -8.64
C VAL A 31 -7.92 -3.89 -8.67
N SER A 32 -8.54 -3.89 -9.85
CA SER A 32 -10.00 -3.88 -9.98
C SER A 32 -10.64 -5.13 -9.36
N ALA A 33 -10.12 -6.32 -9.67
CA ALA A 33 -10.61 -7.58 -9.13
C ALA A 33 -10.45 -7.67 -7.60
N ILE A 34 -9.30 -7.25 -7.07
CA ILE A 34 -9.04 -7.19 -5.63
C ILE A 34 -10.02 -6.19 -4.97
N SER A 35 -10.29 -5.06 -5.60
CA SER A 35 -11.22 -4.05 -5.10
C SER A 35 -12.61 -4.61 -4.79
N GLU A 36 -13.16 -5.41 -5.69
CA GLU A 36 -14.48 -6.05 -5.49
C GLU A 36 -14.43 -7.05 -4.33
N THR A 37 -13.35 -7.83 -4.23
CA THR A 37 -13.17 -8.78 -3.13
C THR A 37 -13.05 -8.06 -1.78
N ILE A 38 -12.26 -6.97 -1.71
CA ILE A 38 -12.10 -6.17 -0.49
C ILE A 38 -13.44 -5.58 -0.06
N LYS A 39 -14.23 -5.01 -0.97
CA LYS A 39 -15.56 -4.47 -0.66
C LYS A 39 -16.44 -5.52 0.02
N ALA A 40 -16.57 -6.71 -0.58
CA ALA A 40 -17.36 -7.80 -0.02
C ALA A 40 -16.87 -8.26 1.36
N ARG A 41 -15.55 -8.34 1.56
CA ARG A 41 -14.94 -8.75 2.84
C ARG A 41 -15.12 -7.70 3.93
N LEU A 42 -15.02 -6.42 3.61
CA LEU A 42 -15.25 -5.33 4.57
C LEU A 42 -16.73 -5.23 4.99
N ASP A 43 -17.67 -5.52 4.08
CA ASP A 43 -19.08 -5.62 4.42
C ASP A 43 -19.33 -6.74 5.43
N THR A 44 -18.74 -7.93 5.19
CA THR A 44 -18.82 -9.08 6.12
C THR A 44 -18.16 -8.79 7.47
N ALA A 45 -17.07 -8.02 7.49
CA ALA A 45 -16.37 -7.62 8.70
C ALA A 45 -17.06 -6.47 9.47
N GLY A 46 -18.21 -5.98 8.98
CA GLY A 46 -18.98 -4.93 9.65
C GLY A 46 -18.33 -3.54 9.61
N ALA A 47 -17.43 -3.28 8.68
CA ALA A 47 -16.79 -1.97 8.58
C ALA A 47 -17.80 -0.86 8.24
N ALA A 48 -17.82 0.23 9.03
CA ALA A 48 -18.68 1.38 8.77
C ALA A 48 -18.34 2.08 7.44
N GLY A 49 -19.31 2.72 6.83
CA GLY A 49 -19.16 3.37 5.53
C GLY A 49 -17.97 4.34 5.40
N PRO A 50 -17.71 5.23 6.39
CA PRO A 50 -16.52 6.07 6.38
C PRO A 50 -15.21 5.28 6.45
N THR A 51 -15.13 4.26 7.31
CA THR A 51 -13.97 3.37 7.44
C THR A 51 -13.71 2.61 6.14
N ARG A 52 -14.75 2.04 5.51
CA ARG A 52 -14.63 1.38 4.19
C ARG A 52 -14.04 2.30 3.14
N ARG A 53 -14.49 3.57 3.07
CA ARG A 53 -13.95 4.55 2.10
C ARG A 53 -12.46 4.82 2.33
N ARG A 54 -12.03 4.98 3.60
CA ARG A 54 -10.61 5.19 3.94
C ARG A 54 -9.75 3.99 3.59
N ILE A 55 -10.21 2.78 3.95
CA ILE A 55 -9.52 1.53 3.60
C ILE A 55 -9.37 1.42 2.09
N PHE A 56 -10.45 1.67 1.35
CA PHE A 56 -10.44 1.58 -0.10
C PHE A 56 -9.53 2.62 -0.75
N SER A 57 -9.59 3.87 -0.30
CA SER A 57 -8.68 4.94 -0.73
C SER A 57 -7.22 4.55 -0.50
N SER A 58 -6.87 4.11 0.71
CA SER A 58 -5.51 3.68 1.03
C SER A 58 -5.06 2.45 0.23
N PHE A 59 -5.96 1.49 -0.03
CA PHE A 59 -5.67 0.34 -0.90
C PHE A 59 -5.29 0.77 -2.33
N ILE A 60 -6.04 1.70 -2.90
CA ILE A 60 -5.75 2.21 -4.25
C ILE A 60 -4.39 2.89 -4.28
N GLU A 61 -4.08 3.74 -3.31
CA GLU A 61 -2.79 4.43 -3.23
C GLU A 61 -1.61 3.45 -3.04
N MET A 62 -1.77 2.44 -2.17
CA MET A 62 -0.76 1.38 -1.98
C MET A 62 -0.54 0.58 -3.27
N SER A 63 -1.62 0.24 -3.97
CA SER A 63 -1.54 -0.48 -5.25
C SER A 63 -0.84 0.37 -6.33
N GLN A 64 -1.13 1.65 -6.40
CA GLN A 64 -0.47 2.58 -7.31
C GLN A 64 1.02 2.72 -6.97
N ASN A 65 1.37 2.75 -5.69
CA ASN A 65 2.77 2.77 -5.25
C ASN A 65 3.51 1.50 -5.71
N ILE A 66 2.91 0.31 -5.61
CA ILE A 66 3.49 -0.92 -6.16
C ILE A 66 3.72 -0.76 -7.67
N MET A 67 2.67 -0.38 -8.42
CA MET A 67 2.76 -0.23 -9.87
C MET A 67 3.75 0.86 -10.32
N HIS A 68 4.05 1.83 -9.45
CA HIS A 68 4.93 2.95 -9.76
C HIS A 68 6.40 2.67 -9.40
N TYR A 69 6.62 2.13 -8.20
CA TYR A 69 7.94 2.05 -7.60
C TYR A 69 8.56 0.67 -7.59
N SER A 70 7.76 -0.40 -7.80
CA SER A 70 8.33 -1.75 -7.77
C SER A 70 9.39 -1.92 -8.86
N ALA A 71 10.55 -2.40 -8.46
CA ALA A 71 11.67 -2.71 -9.34
C ALA A 71 11.45 -4.01 -10.13
N ASP A 72 10.63 -4.93 -9.60
CA ASP A 72 10.32 -6.21 -10.25
C ASP A 72 9.11 -6.05 -11.20
N SER A 73 9.36 -6.20 -12.49
CA SER A 73 8.37 -6.02 -13.57
C SER A 73 8.38 -7.19 -14.54
N LEU A 74 7.19 -7.73 -14.84
CA LEU A 74 7.00 -8.71 -15.89
C LEU A 74 6.90 -8.10 -17.30
N THR A 75 6.58 -6.79 -17.39
CA THR A 75 6.40 -6.13 -18.67
C THR A 75 7.64 -5.34 -19.06
N PRO A 76 8.07 -5.39 -20.35
CA PRO A 76 9.13 -4.52 -20.85
C PRO A 76 8.77 -3.04 -20.65
N GLY A 77 9.77 -2.20 -20.30
CA GLY A 77 9.58 -0.79 -19.93
C GLY A 77 8.91 0.11 -20.98
N ALA A 78 8.74 -0.36 -22.21
CA ALA A 78 8.08 0.37 -23.31
C ALA A 78 6.55 0.34 -23.28
N GLN A 79 5.93 -0.51 -22.45
CA GLN A 79 4.47 -0.65 -22.37
C GLN A 79 3.92 -0.01 -21.08
N HIS A 80 3.82 1.30 -21.06
CA HIS A 80 3.39 2.05 -19.87
C HIS A 80 1.98 1.70 -19.37
N ASP A 81 1.06 1.34 -20.24
CA ASP A 81 -0.35 1.10 -19.88
C ASP A 81 -0.66 -0.32 -19.39
N GLN A 82 0.28 -1.25 -19.53
CA GLN A 82 0.11 -2.65 -19.13
C GLN A 82 1.18 -3.13 -18.14
N GLN A 83 1.73 -2.23 -17.35
CA GLN A 83 2.78 -2.61 -16.40
C GLN A 83 2.24 -3.57 -15.34
N MET A 84 2.93 -4.70 -15.22
CA MET A 84 2.71 -5.69 -14.17
C MET A 84 3.90 -5.65 -13.23
N ARG A 85 3.68 -5.17 -12.00
CA ARG A 85 4.71 -4.94 -10.98
C ARG A 85 4.47 -5.80 -9.75
N ARG A 86 5.53 -6.46 -9.27
CA ARG A 86 5.46 -7.34 -8.10
C ARG A 86 5.31 -6.56 -6.80
N GLY A 87 4.45 -7.08 -5.92
CA GLY A 87 4.27 -6.57 -4.57
C GLY A 87 3.38 -7.46 -3.75
N SER A 88 3.12 -7.04 -2.53
CA SER A 88 2.19 -7.69 -1.61
C SER A 88 1.29 -6.66 -0.94
N PHE A 89 0.07 -7.09 -0.62
CA PHE A 89 -0.90 -6.27 0.09
C PHE A 89 -1.68 -7.13 1.07
N CYS A 90 -1.88 -6.62 2.28
CA CYS A 90 -2.57 -7.30 3.36
C CYS A 90 -3.55 -6.35 4.05
N ILE A 91 -4.74 -6.86 4.38
CA ILE A 91 -5.68 -6.22 5.31
C ILE A 91 -5.96 -7.17 6.45
N GLY A 92 -5.98 -6.66 7.68
CA GLY A 92 -6.42 -7.40 8.85
C GLY A 92 -7.07 -6.47 9.88
N THR A 93 -7.45 -7.05 11.02
CA THR A 93 -8.04 -6.30 12.12
C THR A 93 -7.12 -6.27 13.33
N ARG A 94 -7.15 -5.14 14.07
CA ARG A 94 -6.46 -4.93 15.34
C ARG A 94 -7.44 -4.25 16.31
N GLY A 95 -8.09 -5.05 17.17
CA GLY A 95 -9.22 -4.55 17.96
C GLY A 95 -10.33 -4.05 17.05
N ASP A 96 -10.76 -2.81 17.27
CA ASP A 96 -11.82 -2.14 16.49
C ASP A 96 -11.29 -1.44 15.22
N SER A 97 -9.99 -1.51 14.97
CA SER A 97 -9.33 -0.87 13.83
C SER A 97 -8.93 -1.88 12.77
N PHE A 98 -8.72 -1.39 11.55
CA PHE A 98 -8.13 -2.16 10.46
C PHE A 98 -6.68 -1.74 10.24
N PHE A 99 -5.82 -2.70 9.92
CA PHE A 99 -4.49 -2.39 9.41
C PHE A 99 -4.39 -2.76 7.93
N LEU A 100 -3.69 -1.94 7.19
CA LEU A 100 -3.28 -2.20 5.83
C LEU A 100 -1.76 -2.24 5.80
N LEU A 101 -1.21 -3.24 5.15
CA LEU A 101 0.23 -3.42 4.98
C LEU A 101 0.52 -3.68 3.50
N CYS A 102 1.48 -2.97 2.97
CA CYS A 102 1.94 -3.12 1.59
C CYS A 102 3.46 -3.26 1.59
N ALA A 103 3.98 -4.14 0.73
CA ALA A 103 5.42 -4.27 0.52
C ALA A 103 5.73 -4.56 -0.96
N ASN A 104 6.81 -3.96 -1.46
CA ASN A 104 7.32 -4.21 -2.80
C ASN A 104 8.84 -3.93 -2.88
N PRO A 105 9.56 -4.62 -3.76
CA PRO A 105 10.95 -4.28 -4.05
C PRO A 105 11.01 -2.91 -4.75
N VAL A 106 11.95 -2.09 -4.34
CA VAL A 106 12.25 -0.80 -4.99
C VAL A 106 13.74 -0.73 -5.34
N SER A 107 14.08 -0.01 -6.39
CA SER A 107 15.49 0.25 -6.69
C SER A 107 16.08 1.16 -5.61
N THR A 108 17.36 0.96 -5.30
CA THR A 108 18.07 1.77 -4.30
C THR A 108 17.98 3.27 -4.58
N GLU A 109 17.92 3.65 -5.85
CA GLU A 109 17.76 5.06 -6.28
C GLU A 109 16.42 5.66 -5.82
N ASN A 110 15.34 4.87 -5.82
CA ASN A 110 14.01 5.32 -5.42
C ASN A 110 13.84 5.46 -3.90
N VAL A 111 14.68 4.78 -3.09
CA VAL A 111 14.59 4.80 -1.62
C VAL A 111 14.66 6.23 -1.08
N ALA A 112 15.63 7.03 -1.53
CA ALA A 112 15.80 8.40 -1.07
C ALA A 112 14.57 9.27 -1.41
N GLN A 113 13.99 9.09 -2.59
CA GLN A 113 12.81 9.82 -3.03
C GLN A 113 11.56 9.47 -2.21
N ILE A 114 11.33 8.18 -1.98
CA ILE A 114 10.19 7.69 -1.18
C ILE A 114 10.33 8.17 0.26
N ARG A 115 11.54 8.04 0.83
CA ARG A 115 11.85 8.47 2.20
C ARG A 115 11.60 9.97 2.38
N ALA A 116 12.09 10.81 1.48
CA ALA A 116 11.90 12.25 1.53
C ALA A 116 10.41 12.69 1.52
N ARG A 117 9.51 11.85 0.97
CA ARG A 117 8.06 12.09 0.97
C ARG A 117 7.37 11.59 2.24
N LEU A 118 7.88 10.53 2.88
CA LEU A 118 7.26 9.91 4.05
C LEU A 118 7.73 10.51 5.37
N GLU A 119 9.04 10.82 5.50
CA GLU A 119 9.60 11.35 6.75
C GLU A 119 8.88 12.62 7.27
N PRO A 120 8.54 13.61 6.43
CA PRO A 120 7.79 14.78 6.91
C PRO A 120 6.43 14.40 7.50
N LEU A 121 5.74 13.41 6.94
CA LEU A 121 4.40 13.00 7.39
C LEU A 121 4.42 12.36 8.79
N HIS A 122 5.57 11.81 9.20
CA HIS A 122 5.72 11.17 10.50
C HIS A 122 5.73 12.17 11.66
N THR A 123 6.11 13.42 11.39
CA THR A 123 6.18 14.50 12.39
C THR A 123 5.00 15.47 12.34
N MET A 124 4.20 15.40 11.28
CA MET A 124 3.04 16.27 11.09
C MET A 124 1.87 15.85 11.99
N THR A 125 1.18 16.82 12.53
CA THR A 125 -0.12 16.64 13.15
C THR A 125 -1.18 16.32 12.08
N MET A 126 -2.31 15.73 12.50
CA MET A 126 -3.43 15.44 11.58
C MET A 126 -3.99 16.71 10.91
N GLU A 127 -3.91 17.87 11.59
CA GLU A 127 -4.34 19.15 11.01
C GLU A 127 -3.38 19.61 9.90
N GLU A 128 -2.07 19.52 10.14
CA GLU A 128 -1.05 19.83 9.14
C GLU A 128 -1.14 18.91 7.92
N ILE A 129 -1.38 17.60 8.13
CA ILE A 129 -1.61 16.64 7.04
C ILE A 129 -2.82 17.04 6.21
N ARG A 130 -3.94 17.43 6.85
CA ARG A 130 -5.15 17.87 6.15
C ARG A 130 -4.93 19.16 5.37
N LEU A 131 -4.16 20.10 5.91
CA LEU A 131 -3.81 21.35 5.23
C LEU A 131 -2.87 21.08 4.03
N ALA A 132 -1.84 20.24 4.23
CA ALA A 132 -0.94 19.84 3.17
C ALA A 132 -1.68 19.13 2.02
N TYR A 133 -2.61 18.24 2.36
CA TYR A 133 -3.46 17.56 1.38
C TYR A 133 -4.32 18.54 0.56
N LYS A 134 -4.98 19.50 1.25
CA LYS A 134 -5.79 20.52 0.58
C LYS A 134 -4.94 21.44 -0.32
N LYS A 135 -3.73 21.75 0.11
CA LYS A 135 -2.78 22.54 -0.69
C LYS A 135 -2.37 21.76 -1.93
N ALA A 136 -1.94 20.52 -1.78
CA ALA A 136 -1.50 19.66 -2.88
C ALA A 136 -2.62 19.41 -3.92
N LEU A 137 -3.88 19.35 -3.49
CA LEU A 137 -5.03 19.25 -4.42
C LEU A 137 -5.26 20.51 -5.27
N ARG A 138 -4.82 21.69 -4.80
CA ARG A 138 -4.99 22.96 -5.52
C ARG A 138 -3.82 23.29 -6.44
N GLU A 139 -2.66 22.76 -6.12
CA GLU A 139 -1.48 22.86 -6.96
C GLU A 139 -1.65 21.85 -8.09
N GLU A 140 -1.90 22.33 -9.33
CA GLU A 140 -1.92 21.46 -10.51
C GLU A 140 -0.61 20.69 -10.57
N ALA A 141 -0.68 19.35 -10.53
CA ALA A 141 0.50 18.53 -10.67
C ALA A 141 1.14 18.84 -12.04
N PRO A 142 2.44 19.15 -12.12
CA PRO A 142 3.12 19.25 -13.40
C PRO A 142 2.84 18.05 -14.27
N ALA A 143 2.63 18.21 -15.57
CA ALA A 143 2.23 17.15 -16.50
C ALA A 143 3.13 15.89 -16.46
N ASP A 144 4.39 16.04 -16.01
CA ASP A 144 5.37 14.97 -15.86
C ASP A 144 5.35 14.29 -14.46
N SER A 145 4.59 14.82 -13.49
CA SER A 145 4.53 14.24 -12.14
C SER A 145 3.41 13.21 -12.06
N LYS A 146 3.69 11.97 -12.49
CA LYS A 146 2.79 10.82 -12.31
C LYS A 146 2.47 10.64 -10.82
N GLY A 147 1.35 11.20 -10.32
CA GLY A 147 0.87 11.01 -8.96
C GLY A 147 1.72 11.64 -7.85
N ALA A 148 2.34 12.80 -8.09
CA ALA A 148 3.38 13.42 -7.27
C ALA A 148 3.03 13.65 -5.80
N GLY A 149 3.20 12.64 -4.97
CA GLY A 149 3.19 12.77 -3.50
C GLY A 149 1.82 12.81 -2.85
N LEU A 150 0.74 12.90 -3.60
CA LEU A 150 -0.63 12.94 -3.06
C LEU A 150 -1.02 11.61 -2.40
N GLY A 151 -0.51 10.49 -2.91
CA GLY A 151 -0.83 9.16 -2.42
C GLY A 151 -0.44 8.94 -0.95
N PHE A 152 0.76 9.32 -0.55
CA PHE A 152 1.19 9.22 0.84
C PHE A 152 0.41 10.19 1.76
N LEU A 153 0.11 11.40 1.29
CA LEU A 153 -0.75 12.35 2.00
C LEU A 153 -2.19 11.82 2.15
N THR A 154 -2.72 11.16 1.11
CA THR A 154 -4.04 10.51 1.16
C THR A 154 -4.06 9.44 2.25
N MET A 155 -3.07 8.55 2.26
CA MET A 155 -2.96 7.50 3.28
C MET A 155 -2.79 8.08 4.68
N ALA A 156 -1.91 9.08 4.86
CA ALA A 156 -1.70 9.72 6.15
C ALA A 156 -2.95 10.44 6.67
N ARG A 157 -3.73 11.08 5.77
CA ARG A 157 -5.01 11.72 6.13
C ARG A 157 -6.06 10.71 6.57
N ASP A 158 -6.10 9.54 5.93
CA ASP A 158 -7.10 8.51 6.15
C ASP A 158 -6.75 7.60 7.35
N ALA A 159 -5.48 7.54 7.73
CA ALA A 159 -4.99 6.79 8.88
C ALA A 159 -5.42 7.43 10.22
N SER A 160 -5.60 6.60 11.24
CA SER A 160 -5.88 7.01 12.62
C SER A 160 -4.60 7.15 13.47
N GLU A 161 -3.49 6.61 13.00
CA GLU A 161 -2.16 6.66 13.61
C GLU A 161 -1.15 7.10 12.52
N PRO A 162 0.03 7.64 12.88
CA PRO A 162 1.09 7.91 11.90
C PRO A 162 1.42 6.69 11.06
N LEU A 163 1.73 6.90 9.77
CA LEU A 163 2.14 5.83 8.89
C LEU A 163 3.44 5.20 9.40
N GLU A 164 3.47 3.89 9.52
CA GLU A 164 4.70 3.15 9.78
C GLU A 164 5.33 2.76 8.45
N PHE A 165 6.63 2.91 8.28
CA PHE A 165 7.34 2.45 7.08
C PHE A 165 8.77 2.03 7.39
N GLU A 166 9.27 1.12 6.58
CA GLU A 166 10.66 0.65 6.67
C GLU A 166 11.21 0.29 5.29
N PHE A 167 12.53 0.29 5.20
CA PHE A 167 13.30 -0.15 4.04
C PHE A 167 14.28 -1.22 4.50
N VAL A 168 14.14 -2.42 3.95
CA VAL A 168 14.95 -3.59 4.31
C VAL A 168 15.67 -4.08 3.07
N GLN A 169 16.98 -4.32 3.17
CA GLN A 169 17.74 -4.90 2.06
C GLN A 169 17.12 -6.23 1.66
N ASP A 170 16.87 -6.44 0.36
CA ASP A 170 16.39 -7.73 -0.12
C ASP A 170 17.53 -8.76 -0.03
N PRO A 171 17.38 -9.85 0.76
CA PRO A 171 18.43 -10.85 0.90
C PRO A 171 18.64 -11.68 -0.38
N GLN A 172 17.70 -11.68 -1.31
CA GLN A 172 17.75 -12.43 -2.56
C GLN A 172 18.27 -11.59 -3.74
N GLU A 173 18.01 -10.29 -3.69
CA GLU A 173 18.31 -9.33 -4.75
C GLU A 173 19.05 -8.12 -4.15
N PRO A 174 20.41 -8.14 -4.08
CA PRO A 174 21.18 -7.08 -3.41
C PRO A 174 20.99 -5.67 -3.98
N ASP A 175 20.57 -5.54 -5.23
CA ASP A 175 20.27 -4.26 -5.88
C ASP A 175 18.87 -3.72 -5.55
N HIS A 176 18.07 -4.52 -4.86
CA HIS A 176 16.73 -4.15 -4.43
C HIS A 176 16.62 -3.95 -2.93
N THR A 177 15.75 -3.03 -2.57
CA THR A 177 15.34 -2.78 -1.19
C THR A 177 13.85 -3.08 -1.08
N ILE A 178 13.42 -3.86 -0.11
CA ILE A 178 12.02 -4.06 0.18
C ILE A 178 11.50 -2.83 0.93
N PHE A 179 10.61 -2.11 0.31
CA PHE A 179 9.85 -1.02 0.93
C PHE A 179 8.58 -1.59 1.53
N CYS A 180 8.39 -1.37 2.83
CA CYS A 180 7.17 -1.73 3.56
C CYS A 180 6.49 -0.46 4.06
N ILE A 181 5.16 -0.40 3.96
CA ILE A 181 4.35 0.68 4.54
C ILE A 181 3.09 0.11 5.18
N LYS A 182 2.72 0.66 6.33
CA LYS A 182 1.54 0.26 7.10
C LYS A 182 0.71 1.47 7.49
N ALA A 183 -0.60 1.33 7.36
CA ALA A 183 -1.60 2.29 7.82
C ALA A 183 -2.59 1.61 8.77
N ILE A 184 -3.01 2.31 9.81
CA ILE A 184 -4.10 1.93 10.72
C ILE A 184 -5.30 2.84 10.42
N ILE A 185 -6.46 2.24 10.19
CA ILE A 185 -7.70 2.95 9.82
C ILE A 185 -8.77 2.72 10.89
#